data_87ed7b884444438b08e7c1d73bb39f38
#
_entry.id   87ed7b884444438b08e7c1d73bb39f38
#
_cell.length_a   1.000
_cell.length_b   1.000
_cell.length_c   1.000
_cell.angle_alpha   90.00
_cell.angle_beta   90.00
_cell.angle_gamma   90.00
#
_symmetry.space_group_name_H-M   'P 1'
#
loop_
_entity.id
_entity.type
_entity.pdbx_description
1 polymer ?
#
loop_
_entity_poly.entity_id
_entity_poly.type
_entity_poly.pdbx_seq_one_letter_code
_entity_poly.pdbx_strand_id
1 'polypeptide(L)'
;MEETTLKQYKGTKTVKAEPMNESVAVEKGFARANKDGHEWREGYHVQYTNPDGSTYDSWSPKDVFEKSYKIAEDFKDRLEIEFKELRIRLLKLHKFIQDNGFANIAKKIGPEQGALLLSQYHGMSLYFDALKARLEILNSESEDK
;
A
#
# COMPACT_ATOMS: atom_id res chain seq x y z
N MET A 1 -14.40 29.22 20.18
CA MET A 1 -13.42 28.50 19.36
C MET A 1 -13.97 27.12 19.08
N GLU A 2 -14.24 26.84 17.82
CA GLU A 2 -14.73 25.53 17.43
C GLU A 2 -13.61 24.51 17.49
N GLU A 3 -13.84 23.39 18.16
CA GLU A 3 -12.92 22.28 18.15
C GLU A 3 -12.94 21.61 16.78
N THR A 4 -11.76 21.20 16.30
CA THR A 4 -11.70 20.48 15.03
C THR A 4 -12.42 19.13 15.14
N THR A 5 -13.28 18.86 14.18
CA THR A 5 -13.97 17.58 14.06
C THR A 5 -13.29 16.65 13.06
N LEU A 6 -12.12 17.03 12.56
CA LEU A 6 -11.37 16.21 11.60
C LEU A 6 -10.92 14.91 12.25
N LYS A 7 -11.23 13.82 11.60
CA LYS A 7 -10.83 12.47 12.02
C LYS A 7 -9.97 11.85 10.93
N GLN A 8 -9.18 10.88 11.30
CA GLN A 8 -8.34 10.15 10.35
C GLN A 8 -9.15 9.03 9.70
N TYR A 9 -9.12 8.98 8.38
CA TYR A 9 -9.76 7.93 7.60
C TYR A 9 -8.72 7.26 6.72
N LYS A 10 -8.82 5.95 6.58
CA LYS A 10 -7.99 5.17 5.66
C LYS A 10 -8.90 4.56 4.60
N GLY A 11 -8.43 4.59 3.36
CA GLY A 11 -9.17 3.96 2.27
C GLY A 11 -8.26 3.09 1.44
N THR A 12 -8.87 2.24 0.63
CA THR A 12 -8.19 1.48 -0.40
C THR A 12 -8.75 1.90 -1.74
N LYS A 13 -7.89 1.96 -2.76
CA LYS A 13 -8.30 2.44 -4.08
C LYS A 13 -7.47 1.76 -5.16
N THR A 14 -8.16 1.28 -6.20
CA THR A 14 -7.51 0.76 -7.40
C THR A 14 -7.70 1.79 -8.50
N VAL A 15 -6.63 2.09 -9.22
CA VAL A 15 -6.64 3.05 -10.33
C VAL A 15 -5.96 2.42 -11.55
N LYS A 16 -6.23 2.96 -12.72
CA LYS A 16 -5.46 2.65 -13.93
C LYS A 16 -4.43 3.75 -14.11
N ALA A 17 -3.21 3.39 -14.48
CA ALA A 17 -2.15 4.37 -14.64
C ALA A 17 -1.12 3.91 -15.67
N GLU A 18 -0.41 4.87 -16.21
CA GLU A 18 0.72 4.63 -17.14
C GLU A 18 1.80 5.66 -16.86
N PRO A 19 3.09 5.31 -17.06
CA PRO A 19 4.16 6.30 -16.97
C PRO A 19 3.93 7.42 -17.97
N MET A 20 4.08 8.67 -17.52
CA MET A 20 3.90 9.84 -18.37
C MET A 20 4.68 11.01 -17.83
N ASN A 21 5.51 11.62 -18.67
CA ASN A 21 6.23 12.84 -18.33
C ASN A 21 5.25 13.99 -18.13
N GLU A 22 5.57 14.89 -17.22
CA GLU A 22 4.73 16.06 -16.91
C GLU A 22 4.42 16.90 -18.14
N SER A 23 5.38 17.09 -19.05
CA SER A 23 5.20 17.88 -20.27
C SER A 23 4.06 17.32 -21.14
N VAL A 24 4.02 16.00 -21.27
CA VAL A 24 2.98 15.32 -22.04
C VAL A 24 1.63 15.46 -21.34
N ALA A 25 1.62 15.34 -20.00
CA ALA A 25 0.40 15.50 -19.22
C ALA A 25 -0.20 16.90 -19.35
N VAL A 26 0.63 17.94 -19.37
CA VAL A 26 0.19 19.31 -19.58
C VAL A 26 -0.42 19.48 -20.97
N GLU A 27 0.22 18.93 -22.01
CA GLU A 27 -0.31 18.94 -23.38
C GLU A 27 -1.69 18.29 -23.46
N LYS A 28 -1.88 17.19 -22.76
CA LYS A 28 -3.15 16.44 -22.77
C LYS A 28 -4.20 17.00 -21.82
N GLY A 29 -3.85 18.00 -21.02
CA GLY A 29 -4.76 18.61 -20.07
C GLY A 29 -4.91 17.86 -18.75
N PHE A 30 -4.01 16.91 -18.45
CA PHE A 30 -4.06 16.12 -17.21
C PHE A 30 -3.32 16.79 -16.06
N ALA A 31 -2.48 17.78 -16.34
CA ALA A 31 -1.69 18.49 -15.35
C ALA A 31 -1.76 20.00 -15.61
N ARG A 32 -1.51 20.78 -14.56
CA ARG A 32 -1.48 22.25 -14.65
C ARG A 32 -0.22 22.71 -15.36
N ALA A 33 -0.31 23.85 -16.07
CA ALA A 33 0.82 24.45 -16.74
C ALA A 33 1.97 24.72 -15.76
N ASN A 34 3.20 24.55 -16.25
CA ASN A 34 4.42 24.78 -15.48
C ASN A 34 4.71 26.30 -15.42
N LYS A 35 4.09 26.99 -14.46
CA LYS A 35 4.20 28.44 -14.30
C LYS A 35 5.48 28.90 -13.61
N ASP A 36 6.09 28.03 -12.80
CA ASP A 36 7.31 28.36 -12.05
C ASP A 36 8.59 27.97 -12.75
N GLY A 37 8.49 27.40 -13.94
CA GLY A 37 9.63 27.06 -14.77
C GLY A 37 10.50 25.92 -14.26
N HIS A 38 10.00 25.07 -13.39
CA HIS A 38 10.75 23.90 -12.93
C HIS A 38 11.00 22.92 -14.08
N GLU A 39 12.00 22.05 -13.95
CA GLU A 39 12.26 21.00 -14.93
C GLU A 39 11.06 20.04 -14.99
N TRP A 40 10.78 19.55 -16.23
CA TRP A 40 9.72 18.58 -16.42
C TRP A 40 10.02 17.28 -15.65
N ARG A 41 9.05 16.85 -14.87
CA ARG A 41 9.21 15.68 -13.98
C ARG A 41 8.64 14.43 -14.60
N GLU A 42 9.24 13.29 -14.27
CA GLU A 42 8.64 11.99 -14.56
C GLU A 42 7.49 11.72 -13.60
N GLY A 43 6.49 11.02 -14.08
CA GLY A 43 5.33 10.69 -13.27
C GLY A 43 4.40 9.72 -13.97
N TYR A 44 3.12 9.78 -13.59
CA TYR A 44 2.10 8.87 -14.09
C TYR A 44 0.83 9.63 -14.45
N HIS A 45 0.26 9.27 -15.60
CA HIS A 45 -1.13 9.56 -15.93
C HIS A 45 -1.98 8.58 -15.13
N VAL A 46 -2.90 9.08 -14.33
CA VAL A 46 -3.75 8.28 -13.45
C VAL A 46 -5.21 8.49 -13.85
N GLN A 47 -5.90 7.38 -14.10
CA GLN A 47 -7.33 7.43 -14.40
C GLN A 47 -8.11 6.92 -13.20
N TYR A 48 -8.97 7.76 -12.67
CA TYR A 48 -9.86 7.44 -11.55
C TYR A 48 -11.24 7.09 -12.06
N THR A 49 -11.90 6.17 -11.39
CA THR A 49 -13.27 5.79 -11.71
C THR A 49 -14.19 6.24 -10.58
N ASN A 50 -15.22 7.01 -10.91
CA ASN A 50 -16.22 7.46 -9.96
C ASN A 50 -17.25 6.35 -9.68
N PRO A 51 -18.01 6.43 -8.56
CA PRO A 51 -19.03 5.43 -8.26
C PRO A 51 -20.09 5.25 -9.35
N ASP A 52 -20.35 6.28 -10.16
CA ASP A 52 -21.31 6.23 -11.28
C ASP A 52 -20.73 5.60 -12.55
N GLY A 53 -19.47 5.16 -12.51
CA GLY A 53 -18.78 4.56 -13.66
C GLY A 53 -18.05 5.55 -14.56
N SER A 54 -18.24 6.86 -14.36
CA SER A 54 -17.50 7.87 -15.12
C SER A 54 -16.04 7.90 -14.67
N THR A 55 -15.16 8.35 -15.56
CA THR A 55 -13.73 8.41 -15.28
C THR A 55 -13.23 9.84 -15.41
N TYR A 56 -12.14 10.14 -14.70
CA TYR A 56 -11.43 11.39 -14.90
C TYR A 56 -9.93 11.13 -14.84
N ASP A 57 -9.18 11.99 -15.52
CA ASP A 57 -7.74 11.83 -15.71
C ASP A 57 -7.00 12.86 -14.87
N SER A 58 -5.84 12.46 -14.35
CA SER A 58 -4.96 13.31 -13.57
C SER A 58 -3.52 12.87 -13.82
N TRP A 59 -2.58 13.64 -13.29
CA TRP A 59 -1.16 13.29 -13.34
C TRP A 59 -0.57 13.41 -11.94
N SER A 60 0.35 12.53 -11.62
CA SER A 60 1.04 12.51 -10.33
C SER A 60 2.55 12.34 -10.53
N PRO A 61 3.37 13.07 -9.75
CA PRO A 61 4.82 12.84 -9.77
C PRO A 61 5.15 11.40 -9.40
N LYS A 62 6.23 10.88 -10.00
CA LYS A 62 6.64 9.48 -9.84
C LYS A 62 6.75 9.03 -8.38
N ASP A 63 7.47 9.80 -7.56
CA ASP A 63 7.70 9.47 -6.16
C ASP A 63 6.40 9.46 -5.34
N VAL A 64 5.52 10.41 -5.60
CA VAL A 64 4.22 10.51 -4.93
C VAL A 64 3.34 9.30 -5.29
N PHE A 65 3.26 9.00 -6.60
CA PHE A 65 2.45 7.88 -7.08
C PHE A 65 2.96 6.54 -6.54
N GLU A 66 4.26 6.29 -6.64
CA GLU A 66 4.85 5.01 -6.25
C GLU A 66 4.80 4.75 -4.74
N LYS A 67 4.65 5.79 -3.92
CA LYS A 67 4.41 5.63 -2.48
C LYS A 67 3.00 5.11 -2.18
N SER A 68 2.03 5.51 -2.99
CA SER A 68 0.61 5.20 -2.76
C SER A 68 0.12 3.97 -3.51
N TYR A 69 0.73 3.66 -4.66
CA TYR A 69 0.24 2.62 -5.56
C TYR A 69 1.35 1.68 -5.98
N LYS A 70 1.01 0.40 -6.09
CA LYS A 70 1.90 -0.65 -6.59
C LYS A 70 1.24 -1.29 -7.81
N ILE A 71 2.06 -1.70 -8.77
CA ILE A 71 1.56 -2.39 -9.96
C ILE A 71 0.84 -3.68 -9.55
N ALA A 72 -0.34 -3.92 -10.11
CA ALA A 72 -1.19 -5.05 -9.74
C ALA A 72 -1.79 -5.69 -11.00
N GLU A 73 -0.97 -5.82 -12.05
CA GLU A 73 -1.44 -6.35 -13.34
C GLU A 73 -1.61 -7.86 -13.32
N ASP A 74 -0.72 -8.57 -12.65
CA ASP A 74 -0.75 -10.02 -12.64
C ASP A 74 -0.83 -10.59 -11.21
N PHE A 75 -0.94 -11.88 -11.16
CA PHE A 75 -1.03 -12.67 -9.93
C PHE A 75 0.20 -12.47 -9.05
N LYS A 76 1.40 -12.45 -9.63
CA LYS A 76 2.66 -12.26 -8.89
C LYS A 76 2.74 -10.88 -8.27
N ASP A 77 2.36 -9.84 -9.00
CA ASP A 77 2.33 -8.45 -8.50
C ASP A 77 1.42 -8.34 -7.28
N ARG A 78 0.23 -8.92 -7.37
CA ARG A 78 -0.74 -8.90 -6.25
C ARG A 78 -0.20 -9.65 -5.03
N LEU A 79 0.47 -10.76 -5.27
CA LEU A 79 1.07 -11.56 -4.20
C LEU A 79 2.20 -10.80 -3.50
N GLU A 80 3.02 -10.08 -4.26
CA GLU A 80 4.09 -9.23 -3.69
C GLU A 80 3.53 -8.09 -2.83
N ILE A 81 2.45 -7.46 -3.27
CA ILE A 81 1.77 -6.42 -2.51
C ILE A 81 1.28 -6.99 -1.17
N GLU A 82 0.58 -8.12 -1.23
CA GLU A 82 0.04 -8.80 -0.05
C GLU A 82 1.14 -9.18 0.93
N PHE A 83 2.24 -9.72 0.41
CA PHE A 83 3.39 -10.10 1.22
C PHE A 83 4.01 -8.90 1.93
N LYS A 84 4.24 -7.80 1.23
CA LYS A 84 4.84 -6.59 1.79
C LYS A 84 3.94 -5.95 2.85
N GLU A 85 2.65 -5.90 2.60
CA GLU A 85 1.68 -5.36 3.57
C GLU A 85 1.61 -6.21 4.83
N LEU A 86 1.57 -7.52 4.67
CA LEU A 86 1.54 -8.46 5.79
C LEU A 86 2.84 -8.36 6.60
N ARG A 87 3.98 -8.26 5.93
CA ARG A 87 5.28 -8.11 6.59
C ARG A 87 5.30 -6.89 7.51
N ILE A 88 4.83 -5.75 7.01
CA ILE A 88 4.79 -4.52 7.80
C ILE A 88 3.92 -4.71 9.05
N ARG A 89 2.72 -5.27 8.89
CA ARG A 89 1.81 -5.52 10.00
C ARG A 89 2.39 -6.51 11.01
N LEU A 90 2.99 -7.58 10.52
CA LEU A 90 3.59 -8.61 11.37
C LEU A 90 4.76 -8.05 12.18
N LEU A 91 5.64 -7.27 11.55
CA LEU A 91 6.78 -6.65 12.23
C LEU A 91 6.32 -5.66 13.31
N LYS A 92 5.28 -4.89 13.03
CA LYS A 92 4.70 -3.96 14.02
C LYS A 92 4.12 -4.70 15.21
N LEU A 93 3.38 -5.77 14.97
CA LEU A 93 2.80 -6.58 16.03
C LEU A 93 3.87 -7.28 16.85
N HIS A 94 4.87 -7.86 16.17
CA HIS A 94 6.01 -8.51 16.83
C HIS A 94 6.74 -7.53 17.76
N LYS A 95 7.03 -6.33 17.27
CA LYS A 95 7.69 -5.29 18.05
C LYS A 95 6.85 -4.88 19.25
N PHE A 96 5.55 -4.70 19.06
CA PHE A 96 4.63 -4.33 20.14
C PHE A 96 4.62 -5.40 21.25
N ILE A 97 4.57 -6.68 20.89
CA ILE A 97 4.59 -7.78 21.84
C ILE A 97 5.94 -7.82 22.57
N GLN A 98 7.03 -7.64 21.84
CA GLN A 98 8.40 -7.67 22.40
C GLN A 98 8.63 -6.51 23.38
N ASP A 99 8.24 -5.29 23.00
CA ASP A 99 8.49 -4.09 23.80
C ASP A 99 7.66 -4.06 25.08
N ASN A 100 6.45 -4.60 25.06
CA ASN A 100 5.52 -4.51 26.19
C ASN A 100 5.48 -5.79 27.05
N GLY A 101 5.78 -6.93 26.45
CA GLY A 101 5.62 -8.23 27.11
C GLY A 101 4.17 -8.71 27.06
N PHE A 102 3.99 -9.97 26.75
CA PHE A 102 2.64 -10.57 26.58
C PHE A 102 1.79 -10.43 27.83
N ALA A 103 2.36 -10.68 29.02
CA ALA A 103 1.64 -10.59 30.28
C ALA A 103 1.10 -9.18 30.55
N ASN A 104 1.90 -8.16 30.23
CA ASN A 104 1.49 -6.76 30.41
C ASN A 104 0.38 -6.37 29.43
N ILE A 105 0.47 -6.86 28.19
CA ILE A 105 -0.58 -6.63 27.19
C ILE A 105 -1.90 -7.26 27.65
N ALA A 106 -1.86 -8.51 28.11
CA ALA A 106 -3.05 -9.23 28.60
C ALA A 106 -3.70 -8.50 29.80
N LYS A 107 -2.90 -7.90 30.65
CA LYS A 107 -3.42 -7.08 31.78
C LYS A 107 -4.22 -5.87 31.29
N LYS A 108 -3.74 -5.23 30.19
CA LYS A 108 -4.38 -4.03 29.65
C LYS A 108 -5.66 -4.32 28.86
N ILE A 109 -5.65 -5.38 28.04
CA ILE A 109 -6.77 -5.68 27.12
C ILE A 109 -7.63 -6.83 27.59
N GLY A 110 -7.26 -7.50 28.66
CA GLY A 110 -7.96 -8.64 29.21
C GLY A 110 -7.41 -9.99 28.70
N PRO A 111 -7.64 -11.07 29.47
CA PRO A 111 -7.06 -12.37 29.12
C PRO A 111 -7.60 -12.96 27.82
N GLU A 112 -8.87 -12.72 27.49
CA GLU A 112 -9.46 -13.23 26.25
C GLU A 112 -8.88 -12.52 25.02
N GLN A 113 -8.84 -11.21 25.04
CA GLN A 113 -8.23 -10.42 23.95
C GLN A 113 -6.74 -10.70 23.83
N GLY A 114 -6.05 -10.89 24.94
CA GLY A 114 -4.63 -11.25 24.94
C GLY A 114 -4.37 -12.58 24.26
N ALA A 115 -5.17 -13.60 24.57
CA ALA A 115 -5.06 -14.92 23.95
C ALA A 115 -5.36 -14.87 22.45
N LEU A 116 -6.37 -14.10 22.04
CA LEU A 116 -6.73 -13.92 20.63
C LEU A 116 -5.66 -13.17 19.88
N LEU A 117 -5.04 -12.18 20.51
CA LEU A 117 -3.90 -11.45 19.91
C LEU A 117 -2.73 -12.38 19.63
N LEU A 118 -2.43 -13.28 20.56
CA LEU A 118 -1.38 -14.28 20.37
C LEU A 118 -1.70 -15.22 19.21
N SER A 119 -2.98 -15.67 19.13
CA SER A 119 -3.45 -16.47 17.99
C SER A 119 -3.32 -15.72 16.68
N GLN A 120 -3.66 -14.43 16.67
CA GLN A 120 -3.51 -13.57 15.50
C GLN A 120 -2.03 -13.50 15.06
N TYR A 121 -1.13 -13.30 16.00
CA TYR A 121 0.31 -13.25 15.72
C TYR A 121 0.80 -14.56 15.09
N HIS A 122 0.41 -15.70 15.65
CA HIS A 122 0.78 -17.00 15.10
C HIS A 122 0.18 -17.23 13.71
N GLY A 123 -1.07 -16.86 13.52
CA GLY A 123 -1.74 -16.97 12.21
C GLY A 123 -1.06 -16.11 11.15
N MET A 124 -0.70 -14.88 11.50
CA MET A 124 0.04 -13.97 10.61
C MET A 124 1.41 -14.53 10.26
N SER A 125 2.09 -15.14 11.22
CA SER A 125 3.42 -15.76 10.99
C SER A 125 3.34 -16.92 10.00
N LEU A 126 2.34 -17.80 10.15
CA LEU A 126 2.10 -18.90 9.21
C LEU A 126 1.75 -18.40 7.83
N TYR A 127 0.89 -17.39 7.77
CA TYR A 127 0.48 -16.76 6.51
C TYR A 127 1.70 -16.12 5.81
N PHE A 128 2.52 -15.41 6.56
CA PHE A 128 3.75 -14.80 6.06
C PHE A 128 4.69 -15.83 5.45
N ASP A 129 4.91 -16.94 6.16
CA ASP A 129 5.77 -18.01 5.69
C ASP A 129 5.25 -18.65 4.39
N ALA A 130 3.94 -18.81 4.28
CA ALA A 130 3.31 -19.35 3.07
C ALA A 130 3.50 -18.40 1.88
N LEU A 131 3.27 -17.09 2.06
CA LEU A 131 3.47 -16.10 0.99
C LEU A 131 4.93 -16.02 0.56
N LYS A 132 5.85 -16.06 1.52
CA LYS A 132 7.28 -16.05 1.26
C LYS A 132 7.68 -17.25 0.40
N ALA A 133 7.23 -18.44 0.77
CA ALA A 133 7.52 -19.67 0.04
C ALA A 133 6.95 -19.61 -1.39
N ARG A 134 5.72 -19.12 -1.55
CA ARG A 134 5.09 -18.97 -2.86
C ARG A 134 5.89 -18.02 -3.77
N LEU A 135 6.35 -16.89 -3.22
CA LEU A 135 7.16 -15.93 -3.97
C LEU A 135 8.52 -16.49 -4.35
N GLU A 136 9.15 -17.25 -3.45
CA GLU A 136 10.43 -17.90 -3.74
C GLU A 136 10.31 -18.89 -4.91
N ILE A 137 9.24 -19.66 -4.97
CA ILE A 137 8.97 -20.57 -6.08
C ILE A 137 8.79 -19.81 -7.39
N LEU A 138 7.98 -18.74 -7.38
CA LEU A 138 7.73 -17.92 -8.59
C LEU A 138 9.00 -17.24 -9.09
N ASN A 139 9.84 -16.75 -8.19
CA ASN A 139 11.11 -16.11 -8.54
C ASN A 139 12.10 -17.13 -9.10
N SER A 140 12.15 -18.32 -8.53
CA SER A 140 12.98 -19.43 -8.99
C SER A 140 12.59 -19.85 -10.41
N GLU A 141 11.29 -19.98 -10.69
CA GLU A 141 10.78 -20.34 -12.03
C GLU A 141 11.15 -19.28 -13.09
N SER A 142 11.13 -17.99 -12.74
CA SER A 142 11.49 -16.92 -13.67
C SER A 142 12.99 -16.86 -13.95
N GLU A 143 13.83 -17.33 -13.04
CA GLU A 143 15.30 -17.40 -13.23
C GLU A 143 15.72 -18.56 -14.14
N ASP A 144 14.91 -19.60 -14.22
CA ASP A 144 15.18 -20.80 -15.03
C ASP A 144 14.79 -20.65 -16.50
N LYS A 145 14.33 -19.48 -16.94
CA LYS A 145 13.94 -19.23 -18.32
C LYS A 145 15.01 -18.49 -19.12
#